data_465633c79d161253c23af68e9ae8cfff
#
_entry.id   465633c79d161253c23af68e9ae8cfff
#
_cell.length_a   1.000
_cell.length_b   1.000
_cell.length_c   1.000
_cell.angle_alpha   90.00
_cell.angle_beta   90.00
_cell.angle_gamma   90.00
#
_symmetry.space_group_name_H-M   'P 1'
#
loop_
_entity.id
_entity.type
_entity.pdbx_description
1 polymer ?
#
loop_
_entity_poly.entity_id
_entity_poly.type
_entity_poly.pdbx_seq_one_letter_code
_entity_poly.pdbx_strand_id
1 'polypeptide(L)'
;MNIAEKTVLVTGANRGVGQAFVNEALNRGAKRVFAGTRSTIPNTDPRATALTLDVTNASQIKRAVDEVADLDVLINNAGIGIADDLTDLGAIQKHLDVNLLGLVKVTQAFLPSLIRSKGAIVNILSVTSIAPYPVIPGYSISKAAALSLTQSLRALLKRQGVSVHAALPGTVDTDMTRGYDALPKVSPEFVAAGIFNGLEKGEEDIFPDPTSQTLADGWRTGVVKAFERRINAVMLEGAQIDLREKL
;
A
#
# COMPACT_ATOMS: atom_id res chain seq x y z
N MET A 1 -10.14 1.87 -12.05
CA MET A 1 -9.12 1.30 -13.00
C MET A 1 -9.39 -0.19 -13.12
N ASN A 2 -9.47 -0.79 -14.34
CA ASN A 2 -9.55 -2.25 -14.50
C ASN A 2 -8.15 -2.86 -14.44
N ILE A 3 -8.00 -4.04 -13.83
CA ILE A 3 -6.71 -4.75 -13.66
C ILE A 3 -6.36 -5.59 -14.89
N ALA A 4 -7.35 -5.96 -15.70
CA ALA A 4 -7.09 -6.71 -16.94
C ALA A 4 -6.07 -5.97 -17.83
N GLU A 5 -5.11 -6.73 -18.39
CA GLU A 5 -4.02 -6.23 -19.24
C GLU A 5 -3.04 -5.27 -18.55
N LYS A 6 -3.04 -5.16 -17.21
CA LYS A 6 -2.15 -4.30 -16.46
C LYS A 6 -0.89 -5.02 -15.97
N THR A 7 0.20 -4.27 -15.87
CA THR A 7 1.42 -4.68 -15.16
C THR A 7 1.32 -4.25 -13.71
N VAL A 8 1.40 -5.20 -12.79
CA VAL A 8 1.24 -5.00 -11.35
C VAL A 8 2.53 -5.36 -10.62
N LEU A 9 2.99 -4.52 -9.71
CA LEU A 9 4.06 -4.85 -8.76
C LEU A 9 3.48 -4.91 -7.35
N VAL A 10 3.72 -6.03 -6.66
CA VAL A 10 3.35 -6.23 -5.25
C VAL A 10 4.61 -6.35 -4.41
N THR A 11 4.83 -5.49 -3.42
CA THR A 11 5.94 -5.64 -2.48
C THR A 11 5.55 -6.55 -1.31
N GLY A 12 6.49 -7.34 -0.78
CA GLY A 12 6.21 -8.29 0.30
C GLY A 12 5.29 -9.44 -0.12
N ALA A 13 5.46 -9.95 -1.34
CA ALA A 13 4.55 -10.85 -2.03
C ALA A 13 4.70 -12.34 -1.70
N ASN A 14 5.59 -12.73 -0.78
CA ASN A 14 5.94 -14.14 -0.56
C ASN A 14 4.96 -14.94 0.31
N ARG A 15 4.05 -14.28 1.03
CA ARG A 15 3.08 -14.92 1.93
C ARG A 15 1.92 -13.97 2.29
N GLY A 16 0.91 -14.53 2.97
CA GLY A 16 -0.20 -13.75 3.52
C GLY A 16 -0.89 -12.88 2.47
N VAL A 17 -1.20 -11.64 2.83
CA VAL A 17 -1.93 -10.71 1.96
C VAL A 17 -1.17 -10.41 0.66
N GLY A 18 0.18 -10.34 0.73
CA GLY A 18 1.01 -10.09 -0.46
C GLY A 18 0.88 -11.19 -1.51
N GLN A 19 0.88 -12.46 -1.10
CA GLN A 19 0.64 -13.58 -2.01
C GLN A 19 -0.80 -13.58 -2.55
N ALA A 20 -1.77 -13.26 -1.69
CA ALA A 20 -3.16 -13.14 -2.12
C ALA A 20 -3.34 -12.02 -3.17
N PHE A 21 -2.62 -10.89 -3.07
CA PHE A 21 -2.62 -9.86 -4.11
C PHE A 21 -2.09 -10.36 -5.45
N VAL A 22 -1.00 -11.15 -5.45
CA VAL A 22 -0.46 -11.73 -6.68
C VAL A 22 -1.51 -12.61 -7.35
N ASN A 23 -2.11 -13.52 -6.60
CA ASN A 23 -3.13 -14.44 -7.11
C ASN A 23 -4.36 -13.68 -7.63
N GLU A 24 -4.85 -12.72 -6.87
CA GLU A 24 -6.03 -11.94 -7.24
C GLU A 24 -5.79 -11.07 -8.48
N ALA A 25 -4.60 -10.46 -8.63
CA ALA A 25 -4.24 -9.74 -9.85
C ALA A 25 -4.25 -10.65 -11.09
N LEU A 26 -3.70 -11.86 -10.96
CA LEU A 26 -3.71 -12.87 -12.03
C LEU A 26 -5.14 -13.31 -12.39
N ASN A 27 -5.98 -13.55 -11.38
CA ASN A 27 -7.39 -13.93 -11.55
C ASN A 27 -8.19 -12.83 -12.27
N ARG A 28 -7.85 -11.55 -12.05
CA ARG A 28 -8.45 -10.39 -12.74
C ARG A 28 -7.86 -10.12 -14.13
N GLY A 29 -7.01 -11.00 -14.63
CA GLY A 29 -6.47 -10.90 -15.98
C GLY A 29 -5.31 -9.91 -16.11
N ALA A 30 -4.55 -9.64 -15.05
CA ALA A 30 -3.32 -8.87 -15.16
C ALA A 30 -2.41 -9.46 -16.25
N LYS A 31 -1.84 -8.59 -17.08
CA LYS A 31 -0.90 -8.98 -18.14
C LYS A 31 0.39 -9.54 -17.55
N ARG A 32 0.88 -8.91 -16.49
CA ARG A 32 2.10 -9.32 -15.77
C ARG A 32 2.02 -8.91 -14.30
N VAL A 33 2.48 -9.79 -13.42
CA VAL A 33 2.57 -9.51 -11.98
C VAL A 33 4.00 -9.74 -11.52
N PHE A 34 4.63 -8.69 -11.03
CA PHE A 34 5.93 -8.76 -10.37
C PHE A 34 5.72 -8.95 -8.87
N ALA A 35 6.20 -10.05 -8.35
CA ALA A 35 6.09 -10.41 -6.96
C ALA A 35 7.39 -10.08 -6.22
N GLY A 36 7.47 -8.86 -5.67
CA GLY A 36 8.63 -8.35 -4.94
C GLY A 36 8.78 -9.00 -3.57
N THR A 37 9.89 -9.69 -3.35
CA THR A 37 10.14 -10.45 -2.14
C THR A 37 11.62 -10.58 -1.82
N ARG A 38 11.94 -10.88 -0.56
CA ARG A 38 13.30 -11.25 -0.11
C ARG A 38 13.61 -12.74 -0.22
N SER A 39 12.61 -13.56 -0.54
CA SER A 39 12.71 -15.02 -0.65
C SER A 39 12.10 -15.51 -1.95
N THR A 40 12.34 -16.77 -2.29
CA THR A 40 11.73 -17.42 -3.45
C THR A 40 10.21 -17.53 -3.29
N ILE A 41 9.49 -17.42 -4.39
CA ILE A 41 8.04 -17.61 -4.46
C ILE A 41 7.76 -18.86 -5.27
N PRO A 42 6.99 -19.81 -4.75
CA PRO A 42 6.44 -20.87 -5.56
C PRO A 42 5.25 -20.32 -6.37
N ASN A 43 5.50 -19.79 -7.54
CA ASN A 43 4.42 -19.41 -8.46
C ASN A 43 4.68 -20.10 -9.81
N THR A 44 3.67 -20.79 -10.30
CA THR A 44 3.71 -21.56 -11.55
C THR A 44 3.03 -20.83 -12.72
N ASP A 45 2.34 -19.70 -12.46
CA ASP A 45 1.72 -18.91 -13.53
C ASP A 45 2.81 -18.15 -14.31
N PRO A 46 2.91 -18.34 -15.64
CA PRO A 46 3.96 -17.70 -16.46
C PRO A 46 3.86 -16.15 -16.49
N ARG A 47 2.73 -15.57 -16.09
CA ARG A 47 2.56 -14.13 -15.99
C ARG A 47 3.15 -13.55 -14.70
N ALA A 48 3.44 -14.41 -13.70
CA ALA A 48 4.04 -13.98 -12.45
C ALA A 48 5.57 -14.11 -12.51
N THR A 49 6.27 -13.05 -12.13
CA THR A 49 7.73 -13.01 -12.05
C THR A 49 8.16 -12.69 -10.63
N ALA A 50 8.96 -13.55 -10.03
CA ALA A 50 9.60 -13.26 -8.74
C ALA A 50 10.65 -12.17 -8.92
N LEU A 51 10.62 -11.16 -8.05
CA LEU A 51 11.53 -10.03 -8.08
C LEU A 51 12.22 -9.91 -6.72
N THR A 52 13.55 -9.96 -6.70
CA THR A 52 14.31 -9.76 -5.45
C THR A 52 14.19 -8.30 -5.00
N LEU A 53 13.38 -8.05 -3.97
CA LEU A 53 13.08 -6.70 -3.52
C LEU A 53 12.92 -6.63 -1.99
N ASP A 54 13.94 -6.08 -1.34
CA ASP A 54 13.85 -5.55 0.01
C ASP A 54 13.61 -4.03 -0.11
N VAL A 55 12.49 -3.55 0.43
CA VAL A 55 12.09 -2.14 0.36
C VAL A 55 13.03 -1.19 1.11
N THR A 56 13.92 -1.73 1.94
CA THR A 56 14.95 -0.95 2.65
C THR A 56 16.26 -0.87 1.86
N ASN A 57 16.45 -1.70 0.81
CA ASN A 57 17.69 -1.82 0.05
C ASN A 57 17.63 -1.04 -1.27
N ALA A 58 18.31 0.10 -1.33
CA ALA A 58 18.32 0.98 -2.50
C ALA A 58 18.82 0.30 -3.80
N SER A 59 19.82 -0.58 -3.70
CA SER A 59 20.35 -1.28 -4.88
C SER A 59 19.34 -2.30 -5.44
N GLN A 60 18.56 -2.98 -4.58
CA GLN A 60 17.51 -3.89 -5.02
C GLN A 60 16.35 -3.12 -5.65
N ILE A 61 15.96 -1.98 -5.05
CA ILE A 61 14.92 -1.10 -5.61
C ILE A 61 15.32 -0.63 -7.01
N LYS A 62 16.56 -0.19 -7.19
CA LYS A 62 17.06 0.25 -8.51
C LYS A 62 16.99 -0.88 -9.55
N ARG A 63 17.47 -2.08 -9.21
CA ARG A 63 17.36 -3.24 -10.12
C ARG A 63 15.90 -3.59 -10.44
N ALA A 64 15.02 -3.50 -9.46
CA ALA A 64 13.60 -3.74 -9.67
C ALA A 64 12.99 -2.77 -10.69
N VAL A 65 13.38 -1.49 -10.67
CA VAL A 65 12.94 -0.50 -11.68
C VAL A 65 13.40 -0.91 -13.07
N ASP A 66 14.68 -1.32 -13.21
CA ASP A 66 15.26 -1.73 -14.50
C ASP A 66 14.55 -2.98 -15.05
N GLU A 67 14.21 -3.96 -14.19
CA GLU A 67 13.54 -5.21 -14.58
C GLU A 67 12.05 -5.02 -14.92
N VAL A 68 11.35 -4.15 -14.19
CA VAL A 68 9.90 -3.94 -14.38
C VAL A 68 9.61 -3.05 -15.58
N ALA A 69 10.47 -2.07 -15.87
CA ALA A 69 10.40 -1.08 -16.94
C ALA A 69 9.08 -0.28 -16.98
N ASP A 70 7.96 -0.93 -17.30
CA ASP A 70 6.63 -0.30 -17.35
C ASP A 70 5.72 -0.86 -16.27
N LEU A 71 5.13 0.04 -15.49
CA LEU A 71 4.28 -0.29 -14.35
C LEU A 71 2.97 0.48 -14.42
N ASP A 72 1.85 -0.23 -14.28
CA ASP A 72 0.51 0.36 -14.19
C ASP A 72 0.02 0.47 -12.74
N VAL A 73 0.30 -0.54 -11.91
CA VAL A 73 -0.20 -0.59 -10.53
C VAL A 73 0.92 -0.99 -9.56
N LEU A 74 1.17 -0.13 -8.59
CA LEU A 74 2.08 -0.40 -7.47
C LEU A 74 1.27 -0.72 -6.21
N ILE A 75 1.43 -1.93 -5.66
CA ILE A 75 0.86 -2.32 -4.36
C ILE A 75 1.99 -2.33 -3.32
N ASN A 76 2.08 -1.28 -2.51
CA ASN A 76 2.99 -1.19 -1.38
C ASN A 76 2.41 -1.98 -0.20
N ASN A 77 2.71 -3.29 -0.17
CA ASN A 77 2.23 -4.21 0.85
C ASN A 77 3.32 -4.61 1.86
N ALA A 78 4.60 -4.54 1.50
CA ALA A 78 5.68 -4.89 2.42
C ALA A 78 5.55 -4.16 3.77
N GLY A 79 5.58 -4.92 4.85
CA GLY A 79 5.44 -4.39 6.19
C GLY A 79 5.85 -5.38 7.27
N ILE A 80 6.12 -4.87 8.45
CA ILE A 80 6.38 -5.62 9.67
C ILE A 80 5.45 -5.15 10.78
N GLY A 81 5.11 -6.07 11.69
CA GLY A 81 4.44 -5.79 12.95
C GLY A 81 5.21 -6.48 14.07
N ILE A 82 5.78 -5.72 14.96
CA ILE A 82 6.54 -6.17 16.15
C ILE A 82 5.77 -5.68 17.36
N ALA A 83 5.49 -6.56 18.32
CA ALA A 83 4.92 -6.16 19.60
C ALA A 83 5.90 -5.25 20.33
N ASP A 84 5.43 -4.13 20.82
CA ASP A 84 6.23 -3.16 21.57
C ASP A 84 5.35 -2.41 22.58
N ASP A 85 6.00 -1.68 23.50
CA ASP A 85 5.35 -0.88 24.55
C ASP A 85 5.89 0.56 24.59
N LEU A 86 6.52 1.01 23.51
CA LEU A 86 7.19 2.30 23.33
C LEU A 86 8.49 2.48 24.14
N THR A 87 8.95 1.49 24.88
CA THR A 87 10.21 1.60 25.63
C THR A 87 11.43 1.33 24.72
N ASP A 88 11.26 0.62 23.60
CA ASP A 88 12.31 0.32 22.63
C ASP A 88 12.18 1.21 21.37
N LEU A 89 12.96 2.28 21.33
CA LEU A 89 13.07 3.14 20.12
C LEU A 89 13.52 2.37 18.88
N GLY A 90 14.29 1.28 19.05
CA GLY A 90 14.73 0.43 17.94
C GLY A 90 13.56 -0.32 17.28
N ALA A 91 12.55 -0.72 18.04
CA ALA A 91 11.33 -1.32 17.50
C ALA A 91 10.54 -0.29 16.67
N ILE A 92 10.39 0.94 17.17
CA ILE A 92 9.73 2.04 16.45
C ILE A 92 10.49 2.34 15.16
N GLN A 93 11.82 2.47 15.22
CA GLN A 93 12.64 2.74 14.04
C GLN A 93 12.50 1.66 12.97
N LYS A 94 12.52 0.37 13.35
CA LYS A 94 12.30 -0.74 12.40
C LYS A 94 10.94 -0.65 11.71
N HIS A 95 9.87 -0.31 12.44
CA HIS A 95 8.57 -0.09 11.84
C HIS A 95 8.59 1.07 10.83
N LEU A 96 9.21 2.20 11.18
CA LEU A 96 9.33 3.35 10.29
C LEU A 96 10.17 3.02 9.06
N ASP A 97 11.29 2.31 9.22
CA ASP A 97 12.19 1.97 8.10
C ASP A 97 11.48 1.13 7.03
N VAL A 98 10.67 0.15 7.44
CA VAL A 98 9.98 -0.73 6.51
C VAL A 98 8.63 -0.16 6.06
N ASN A 99 7.75 0.18 7.04
CA ASN A 99 6.35 0.49 6.75
C ASN A 99 6.15 1.90 6.18
N LEU A 100 7.08 2.82 6.41
CA LEU A 100 7.04 4.19 5.93
C LEU A 100 8.15 4.47 4.91
N LEU A 101 9.43 4.45 5.33
CA LEU A 101 10.53 4.85 4.48
C LEU A 101 10.74 3.89 3.30
N GLY A 102 10.49 2.59 3.51
CA GLY A 102 10.49 1.59 2.44
C GLY A 102 9.42 1.89 1.39
N LEU A 103 8.21 2.20 1.84
CA LEU A 103 7.10 2.61 0.97
C LEU A 103 7.46 3.88 0.17
N VAL A 104 8.05 4.90 0.82
CA VAL A 104 8.50 6.14 0.17
C VAL A 104 9.51 5.82 -0.93
N LYS A 105 10.57 5.06 -0.61
CA LYS A 105 11.66 4.73 -1.54
C LYS A 105 11.16 4.00 -2.78
N VAL A 106 10.32 2.98 -2.59
CA VAL A 106 9.74 2.22 -3.70
C VAL A 106 8.83 3.11 -4.55
N THR A 107 7.96 3.89 -3.90
CA THR A 107 7.07 4.82 -4.61
C THR A 107 7.86 5.81 -5.46
N GLN A 108 8.88 6.46 -4.90
CA GLN A 108 9.74 7.41 -5.64
C GLN A 108 10.41 6.76 -6.83
N ALA A 109 10.95 5.55 -6.66
CA ALA A 109 11.66 4.86 -7.72
C ALA A 109 10.76 4.49 -8.92
N PHE A 110 9.51 4.09 -8.67
CA PHE A 110 8.56 3.72 -9.71
C PHE A 110 7.68 4.87 -10.20
N LEU A 111 7.75 6.04 -9.56
CA LEU A 111 6.90 7.18 -9.90
C LEU A 111 7.00 7.62 -11.38
N PRO A 112 8.19 7.68 -12.01
CA PRO A 112 8.29 8.02 -13.44
C PRO A 112 7.47 7.07 -14.33
N SER A 113 7.48 5.76 -14.05
CA SER A 113 6.69 4.77 -14.80
C SER A 113 5.19 4.94 -14.56
N LEU A 114 4.79 5.13 -13.30
CA LEU A 114 3.39 5.35 -12.93
C LEU A 114 2.81 6.64 -13.53
N ILE A 115 3.60 7.70 -13.67
CA ILE A 115 3.19 8.95 -14.34
C ILE A 115 2.98 8.69 -15.83
N ARG A 116 3.90 7.97 -16.50
CA ARG A 116 3.75 7.63 -17.93
C ARG A 116 2.51 6.80 -18.21
N SER A 117 2.22 5.81 -17.38
CA SER A 117 1.06 4.93 -17.52
C SER A 117 -0.26 5.55 -17.02
N LYS A 118 -0.22 6.71 -16.35
CA LYS A 118 -1.34 7.27 -15.57
C LYS A 118 -1.91 6.20 -14.62
N GLY A 119 -1.02 5.53 -13.93
CA GLY A 119 -1.28 4.33 -13.17
C GLY A 119 -1.90 4.58 -11.79
N ALA A 120 -1.76 3.58 -10.92
CA ALA A 120 -2.29 3.61 -9.57
C ALA A 120 -1.26 3.17 -8.52
N ILE A 121 -1.34 3.77 -7.34
CA ILE A 121 -0.60 3.36 -6.14
C ILE A 121 -1.62 2.92 -5.10
N VAL A 122 -1.44 1.72 -4.56
CA VAL A 122 -2.24 1.21 -3.42
C VAL A 122 -1.31 0.99 -2.24
N ASN A 123 -1.46 1.77 -1.20
CA ASN A 123 -0.69 1.64 0.03
C ASN A 123 -1.50 0.80 1.04
N ILE A 124 -0.93 -0.35 1.43
CA ILE A 124 -1.56 -1.23 2.42
C ILE A 124 -1.23 -0.72 3.82
N LEU A 125 -2.21 -0.04 4.39
CA LEU A 125 -2.17 0.54 5.72
C LEU A 125 -2.83 -0.39 6.75
N SER A 126 -3.66 0.16 7.63
CA SER A 126 -4.46 -0.57 8.62
C SER A 126 -5.50 0.36 9.23
N VAL A 127 -6.55 -0.18 9.82
CA VAL A 127 -7.42 0.59 10.73
C VAL A 127 -6.64 1.24 11.88
N THR A 128 -5.50 0.66 12.24
CA THR A 128 -4.60 1.23 13.26
C THR A 128 -3.96 2.55 12.83
N SER A 129 -4.03 2.92 11.55
CA SER A 129 -3.65 4.25 11.05
C SER A 129 -4.57 5.35 11.56
N ILE A 130 -5.81 4.99 11.92
CA ILE A 130 -6.87 5.92 12.39
C ILE A 130 -7.06 5.77 13.91
N ALA A 131 -7.11 4.52 14.38
CA ALA A 131 -7.35 4.19 15.79
C ALA A 131 -6.25 3.22 16.27
N PRO A 132 -5.23 3.70 17.01
CA PRO A 132 -4.06 2.89 17.36
C PRO A 132 -4.42 1.75 18.31
N TYR A 133 -3.76 0.60 18.13
CA TYR A 133 -3.85 -0.53 19.05
C TYR A 133 -2.72 -0.44 20.07
N PRO A 134 -3.01 -0.46 21.40
CA PRO A 134 -2.01 -0.24 22.44
C PRO A 134 -0.97 -1.36 22.56
N VAL A 135 -1.23 -2.54 21.99
CA VAL A 135 -0.31 -3.70 22.01
C VAL A 135 0.75 -3.66 20.88
N ILE A 136 0.60 -2.74 19.92
CA ILE A 136 1.53 -2.55 18.79
C ILE A 136 1.63 -1.05 18.44
N PRO A 137 1.98 -0.20 19.40
CA PRO A 137 1.95 1.25 19.19
C PRO A 137 2.93 1.73 18.12
N GLY A 138 4.14 1.19 18.05
CA GLY A 138 5.12 1.54 17.01
C GLY A 138 4.65 1.18 15.61
N TYR A 139 3.95 0.04 15.45
CA TYR A 139 3.27 -0.29 14.20
C TYR A 139 2.21 0.77 13.85
N SER A 140 1.35 1.11 14.81
CA SER A 140 0.27 2.10 14.62
C SER A 140 0.85 3.47 14.23
N ILE A 141 1.92 3.92 14.88
CA ILE A 141 2.66 5.14 14.51
C ILE A 141 3.11 5.09 13.05
N SER A 142 3.73 3.99 12.63
CA SER A 142 4.22 3.85 11.26
C SER A 142 3.10 3.87 10.22
N LYS A 143 1.95 3.25 10.53
CA LYS A 143 0.79 3.22 9.65
C LYS A 143 0.04 4.56 9.61
N ALA A 144 -0.02 5.30 10.72
CA ALA A 144 -0.55 6.66 10.74
C ALA A 144 0.30 7.62 9.90
N ALA A 145 1.63 7.54 10.01
CA ALA A 145 2.55 8.31 9.17
C ALA A 145 2.40 7.96 7.68
N ALA A 146 2.25 6.67 7.35
CA ALA A 146 2.02 6.22 5.98
C ALA A 146 0.64 6.66 5.44
N LEU A 147 -0.39 6.82 6.29
CA LEU A 147 -1.68 7.39 5.90
C LEU A 147 -1.52 8.87 5.51
N SER A 148 -0.85 9.66 6.34
CA SER A 148 -0.56 11.07 6.04
C SER A 148 0.23 11.22 4.73
N LEU A 149 1.26 10.38 4.51
CA LEU A 149 1.98 10.32 3.25
C LEU A 149 1.05 9.99 2.07
N THR A 150 0.16 9.01 2.21
CA THR A 150 -0.77 8.58 1.15
C THR A 150 -1.71 9.72 0.75
N GLN A 151 -2.25 10.45 1.71
CA GLN A 151 -3.09 11.63 1.47
C GLN A 151 -2.32 12.72 0.73
N SER A 152 -1.08 12.99 1.14
CA SER A 152 -0.19 13.96 0.49
C SER A 152 0.14 13.56 -0.96
N LEU A 153 0.52 12.28 -1.19
CA LEU A 153 0.79 11.77 -2.53
C LEU A 153 -0.43 11.86 -3.43
N ARG A 154 -1.63 11.57 -2.92
CA ARG A 154 -2.89 11.68 -3.66
C ARG A 154 -3.09 13.10 -4.18
N ALA A 155 -2.90 14.10 -3.34
CA ALA A 155 -3.01 15.50 -3.71
C ALA A 155 -1.96 15.91 -4.74
N LEU A 156 -0.69 15.57 -4.51
CA LEU A 156 0.45 15.94 -5.37
C LEU A 156 0.39 15.29 -6.75
N LEU A 157 -0.08 14.03 -6.84
CA LEU A 157 -0.05 13.24 -8.09
C LEU A 157 -1.33 13.37 -8.91
N LYS A 158 -2.36 14.02 -8.40
CA LYS A 158 -3.65 14.18 -9.09
C LYS A 158 -3.49 14.81 -10.48
N ARG A 159 -2.66 15.85 -10.60
CA ARG A 159 -2.41 16.54 -11.89
C ARG A 159 -1.59 15.69 -12.88
N GLN A 160 -0.80 14.73 -12.38
CA GLN A 160 -0.07 13.78 -13.22
C GLN A 160 -0.92 12.58 -13.66
N GLY A 161 -2.16 12.50 -13.20
CA GLY A 161 -3.10 11.43 -13.56
C GLY A 161 -2.86 10.11 -12.83
N VAL A 162 -2.01 10.09 -11.79
CA VAL A 162 -1.78 8.91 -10.96
C VAL A 162 -2.80 8.89 -9.81
N SER A 163 -3.54 7.79 -9.68
CA SER A 163 -4.45 7.59 -8.55
C SER A 163 -3.72 7.01 -7.35
N VAL A 164 -4.06 7.46 -6.13
CA VAL A 164 -3.41 6.98 -4.90
C VAL A 164 -4.47 6.58 -3.88
N HIS A 165 -4.41 5.32 -3.47
CA HIS A 165 -5.41 4.66 -2.65
C HIS A 165 -4.82 4.24 -1.30
N ALA A 166 -5.52 4.54 -0.21
CA ALA A 166 -5.24 4.04 1.13
C ALA A 166 -6.11 2.80 1.39
N ALA A 167 -5.52 1.63 1.52
CA ALA A 167 -6.25 0.44 1.95
C ALA A 167 -6.09 0.25 3.46
N LEU A 168 -7.21 0.20 4.19
CA LEU A 168 -7.25 0.19 5.65
C LEU A 168 -7.90 -1.11 6.17
N PRO A 169 -7.26 -2.28 5.98
CA PRO A 169 -7.80 -3.52 6.51
C PRO A 169 -7.81 -3.55 8.04
N GLY A 170 -8.75 -4.31 8.60
CA GLY A 170 -8.76 -4.77 9.97
C GLY A 170 -7.75 -5.90 10.19
N THR A 171 -8.07 -6.84 11.09
CA THR A 171 -7.21 -7.97 11.39
C THR A 171 -7.34 -9.06 10.33
N VAL A 172 -6.21 -9.41 9.69
CA VAL A 172 -6.15 -10.45 8.64
C VAL A 172 -5.45 -11.68 9.20
N ASP A 173 -5.95 -12.87 8.91
CA ASP A 173 -5.37 -14.13 9.36
C ASP A 173 -4.05 -14.42 8.64
N THR A 174 -2.96 -14.07 9.27
CA THR A 174 -1.60 -14.19 8.76
C THR A 174 -0.63 -14.53 9.91
N ASP A 175 0.61 -14.84 9.58
CA ASP A 175 1.66 -15.01 10.60
C ASP A 175 1.84 -13.77 11.49
N MET A 176 1.61 -12.56 10.96
CA MET A 176 1.73 -11.31 11.71
C MET A 176 0.71 -11.18 12.84
N THR A 177 -0.47 -11.79 12.67
CA THR A 177 -1.57 -11.71 13.64
C THR A 177 -1.76 -13.00 14.44
N ARG A 178 -0.78 -13.93 14.34
CA ARG A 178 -0.78 -15.15 15.16
C ARG A 178 -0.74 -14.76 16.64
N GLY A 179 -1.64 -15.32 17.43
CA GLY A 179 -1.78 -15.03 18.87
C GLY A 179 -2.73 -13.87 19.21
N TYR A 180 -3.27 -13.15 18.23
CA TYR A 180 -4.33 -12.15 18.46
C TYR A 180 -5.72 -12.76 18.22
N ASP A 181 -6.09 -13.79 18.97
CA ASP A 181 -7.29 -14.60 18.72
C ASP A 181 -8.59 -13.96 19.23
N ALA A 182 -8.48 -12.92 20.05
CA ALA A 182 -9.62 -12.14 20.52
C ALA A 182 -10.23 -11.22 19.45
N LEU A 183 -9.52 -10.97 18.37
CA LEU A 183 -9.98 -10.09 17.27
C LEU A 183 -10.57 -10.94 16.14
N PRO A 184 -11.71 -10.54 15.56
CA PRO A 184 -12.22 -11.20 14.36
C PRO A 184 -11.22 -11.04 13.21
N LYS A 185 -10.90 -12.16 12.55
CA LYS A 185 -9.95 -12.21 11.44
C LYS A 185 -10.68 -12.57 10.15
N VAL A 186 -10.21 -12.01 9.05
CA VAL A 186 -10.63 -12.39 7.69
C VAL A 186 -9.46 -13.01 6.93
N SER A 187 -9.73 -13.78 5.87
CA SER A 187 -8.67 -14.37 5.08
C SER A 187 -7.90 -13.33 4.25
N PRO A 188 -6.63 -13.58 3.90
CA PRO A 188 -5.86 -12.77 2.99
C PRO A 188 -6.54 -12.55 1.63
N GLU A 189 -7.20 -13.60 1.10
CA GLU A 189 -7.91 -13.57 -0.18
C GLU A 189 -9.11 -12.64 -0.12
N PHE A 190 -9.87 -12.67 0.98
CA PHE A 190 -11.01 -11.75 1.18
C PHE A 190 -10.57 -10.29 1.13
N VAL A 191 -9.47 -9.98 1.83
CA VAL A 191 -8.90 -8.61 1.85
C VAL A 191 -8.37 -8.21 0.49
N ALA A 192 -7.65 -9.09 -0.20
CA ALA A 192 -7.12 -8.80 -1.54
C ALA A 192 -8.25 -8.50 -2.52
N ALA A 193 -9.29 -9.33 -2.57
CA ALA A 193 -10.46 -9.11 -3.41
C ALA A 193 -11.17 -7.78 -3.07
N GLY A 194 -11.37 -7.48 -1.78
CA GLY A 194 -11.96 -6.22 -1.32
C GLY A 194 -11.17 -4.99 -1.75
N ILE A 195 -9.83 -5.05 -1.65
CA ILE A 195 -8.95 -3.94 -2.05
C ILE A 195 -8.98 -3.73 -3.57
N PHE A 196 -8.90 -4.77 -4.37
CA PHE A 196 -9.02 -4.63 -5.82
C PHE A 196 -10.42 -4.11 -6.23
N ASN A 197 -11.49 -4.54 -5.55
CA ASN A 197 -12.83 -3.99 -5.81
C ASN A 197 -12.88 -2.48 -5.54
N GLY A 198 -12.29 -2.01 -4.44
CA GLY A 198 -12.18 -0.58 -4.12
C GLY A 198 -11.32 0.19 -5.13
N LEU A 199 -10.18 -0.38 -5.55
CA LEU A 199 -9.32 0.18 -6.58
C LEU A 199 -10.06 0.36 -7.91
N GLU A 200 -10.78 -0.66 -8.36
CA GLU A 200 -11.55 -0.62 -9.63
C GLU A 200 -12.69 0.39 -9.58
N LYS A 201 -13.31 0.59 -8.41
CA LYS A 201 -14.30 1.64 -8.17
C LYS A 201 -13.69 3.05 -8.01
N GLY A 202 -12.37 3.17 -7.90
CA GLY A 202 -11.69 4.44 -7.69
C GLY A 202 -11.85 5.00 -6.26
N GLU A 203 -12.06 4.15 -5.27
CA GLU A 203 -12.19 4.56 -3.87
C GLU A 203 -10.85 5.11 -3.35
N GLU A 204 -10.85 6.33 -2.83
CA GLU A 204 -9.65 6.96 -2.25
C GLU A 204 -9.15 6.20 -1.01
N ASP A 205 -10.08 5.84 -0.14
CA ASP A 205 -9.84 5.12 1.10
C ASP A 205 -10.69 3.84 1.09
N ILE A 206 -10.02 2.70 1.03
CA ILE A 206 -10.62 1.38 0.83
C ILE A 206 -10.68 0.65 2.18
N PHE A 207 -11.87 0.27 2.59
CA PHE A 207 -12.16 -0.50 3.80
C PHE A 207 -12.61 -1.90 3.37
N PRO A 208 -11.70 -2.88 3.27
CA PRO A 208 -11.95 -4.12 2.51
C PRO A 208 -12.71 -5.21 3.26
N ASP A 209 -12.91 -5.08 4.56
CA ASP A 209 -13.44 -6.15 5.44
C ASP A 209 -14.49 -5.63 6.42
N PRO A 210 -15.31 -6.51 7.05
CA PRO A 210 -16.39 -6.10 7.94
C PRO A 210 -15.94 -5.22 9.12
N THR A 211 -14.77 -5.47 9.69
CA THR A 211 -14.24 -4.65 10.79
C THR A 211 -13.93 -3.24 10.32
N SER A 212 -13.19 -3.12 9.23
CA SER A 212 -12.82 -1.81 8.68
C SER A 212 -14.04 -1.05 8.13
N GLN A 213 -15.04 -1.74 7.59
CA GLN A 213 -16.28 -1.14 7.08
C GLN A 213 -17.03 -0.34 8.16
N THR A 214 -16.91 -0.70 9.45
CA THR A 214 -17.53 0.06 10.54
C THR A 214 -17.02 1.49 10.65
N LEU A 215 -15.83 1.78 10.11
CA LEU A 215 -15.21 3.11 10.11
C LEU A 215 -15.51 3.88 8.81
N ALA A 216 -15.93 3.20 7.75
CA ALA A 216 -15.97 3.74 6.39
C ALA A 216 -16.81 5.02 6.26
N ASP A 217 -18.06 4.99 6.75
CA ASP A 217 -18.98 6.11 6.59
C ASP A 217 -18.56 7.32 7.41
N GLY A 218 -18.19 7.12 8.68
CA GLY A 218 -17.68 8.18 9.54
C GLY A 218 -16.39 8.81 9.02
N TRP A 219 -15.54 8.03 8.40
CA TRP A 219 -14.31 8.51 7.77
C TRP A 219 -14.60 9.33 6.50
N ARG A 220 -15.34 8.75 5.55
CA ARG A 220 -15.58 9.35 4.23
C ARG A 220 -16.38 10.65 4.28
N THR A 221 -17.33 10.75 5.22
CA THR A 221 -18.22 11.92 5.41
C THR A 221 -17.83 12.80 6.58
N GLY A 222 -16.81 12.43 7.36
CA GLY A 222 -16.37 13.13 8.55
C GLY A 222 -15.72 14.48 8.27
N VAL A 223 -15.72 15.36 9.30
CA VAL A 223 -15.17 16.72 9.22
C VAL A 223 -13.68 16.75 8.85
N VAL A 224 -12.91 15.74 9.26
CA VAL A 224 -11.48 15.63 8.96
C VAL A 224 -11.27 15.43 7.46
N LYS A 225 -12.04 14.55 6.83
CA LYS A 225 -11.95 14.29 5.39
C LYS A 225 -12.44 15.50 4.57
N ALA A 226 -13.48 16.17 5.03
CA ALA A 226 -13.95 17.39 4.40
C ALA A 226 -12.90 18.51 4.48
N PHE A 227 -12.20 18.63 5.63
CA PHE A 227 -11.11 19.59 5.82
C PHE A 227 -9.92 19.26 4.90
N GLU A 228 -9.47 17.99 4.85
CA GLU A 228 -8.40 17.52 3.94
C GLU A 228 -8.68 17.97 2.50
N ARG A 229 -9.88 17.67 1.98
CA ARG A 229 -10.27 18.02 0.61
C ARG A 229 -10.25 19.53 0.37
N ARG A 230 -10.76 20.31 1.32
CA ARG A 230 -10.77 21.78 1.21
C ARG A 230 -9.37 22.38 1.20
N ILE A 231 -8.49 21.94 2.11
CA ILE A 231 -7.11 22.46 2.18
C ILE A 231 -6.33 22.04 0.93
N ASN A 232 -6.46 20.82 0.46
CA ASN A 232 -5.80 20.36 -0.77
C ASN A 232 -6.24 21.19 -1.98
N ALA A 233 -7.53 21.53 -2.10
CA ALA A 233 -8.01 22.40 -3.17
C ALA A 233 -7.33 23.78 -3.13
N VAL A 234 -7.34 24.45 -1.98
CA VAL A 234 -6.75 25.78 -1.81
C VAL A 234 -5.24 25.79 -2.03
N MET A 235 -4.52 24.84 -1.39
CA MET A 235 -3.06 24.84 -1.40
C MET A 235 -2.46 24.44 -2.77
N LEU A 236 -3.19 23.67 -3.58
CA LEU A 236 -2.72 23.24 -4.88
C LEU A 236 -3.14 24.12 -6.04
N GLU A 237 -4.13 25.03 -5.84
CA GLU A 237 -4.51 26.01 -6.88
C GLU A 237 -3.38 26.97 -7.23
N GLY A 238 -2.50 27.32 -6.26
CA GLY A 238 -1.37 28.23 -6.44
C GLY A 238 0.01 27.56 -6.56
N ALA A 239 0.12 26.26 -6.28
CA ALA A 239 1.40 25.57 -6.23
C ALA A 239 1.70 24.85 -7.57
N GLN A 240 2.71 25.34 -8.29
CA GLN A 240 3.33 24.60 -9.41
C GLN A 240 4.34 23.59 -8.85
N ILE A 241 3.84 22.51 -8.22
CA ILE A 241 4.71 21.41 -7.77
C ILE A 241 4.76 20.38 -8.91
N ASP A 242 5.79 20.46 -9.75
CA ASP A 242 6.09 19.40 -10.72
C ASP A 242 7.12 18.44 -10.10
N LEU A 243 6.65 17.26 -9.70
CA LEU A 243 7.52 16.25 -9.12
C LEU A 243 8.46 15.62 -10.14
N ARG A 244 8.22 15.79 -11.46
CA ARG A 244 9.09 15.27 -12.52
C ARG A 244 10.45 15.98 -12.56
N GLU A 245 10.52 17.24 -12.11
CA GLU A 245 11.76 18.01 -12.06
C GLU A 245 12.61 17.71 -10.82
N LYS A 246 12.08 16.98 -9.85
CA LYS A 246 12.73 16.71 -8.56
C LYS A 246 13.08 15.23 -8.33
N LEU A 247 12.77 14.36 -9.28
CA LEU A 247 13.06 12.92 -9.29
C LEU A 247 14.08 12.58 -10.36
#